data_1fbde5419c778f1a3ed1ea75d301047d
#
_entry.id   1fbde5419c778f1a3ed1ea75d301047d
#
_cell.length_a   1.000
_cell.length_b   1.000
_cell.length_c   1.000
_cell.angle_alpha   90.00
_cell.angle_beta   90.00
_cell.angle_gamma   90.00
#
_symmetry.space_group_name_H-M   'P 1'
#
loop_
_entity.id
_entity.type
_entity.pdbx_description
1 polymer ?
#
loop_
_entity_poly.entity_id
_entity_poly.type
_entity_poly.pdbx_seq_one_letter_code
_entity_poly.pdbx_strand_id
1 'polypeptide(L)'
;LRRGVTDIWLVRHGEAAAAFDQDTDPPLSDLGRDQATESAECLSRCVPDDARLLTSPKLRAIQTGEPFAALRKSALDIDRRFIELPSPGALTARKDWIQRVLKGRWSELPESVHDWQHDIVATIQAFQTPTVIFSHFLVINTVAAYMSGEDKVLQCLPANGSVHHLRVDEGSWQWVERGEMLQSVVN
;
A
#
# COMPACT_ATOMS: atom_id res chain seq x y z
N LEU A 1 -22.30 -8.18 -19.02
CA LEU A 1 -22.44 -7.21 -17.90
C LEU A 1 -21.15 -6.41 -17.83
N ARG A 2 -21.19 -5.09 -18.13
CA ARG A 2 -20.05 -4.20 -17.87
C ARG A 2 -19.79 -4.23 -16.37
N ARG A 3 -18.56 -4.52 -15.99
CA ARG A 3 -18.10 -4.31 -14.61
C ARG A 3 -18.23 -2.83 -14.31
N GLY A 4 -18.86 -2.48 -13.20
CA GLY A 4 -19.00 -1.09 -12.79
C GLY A 4 -17.66 -0.50 -12.33
N VAL A 5 -17.62 0.81 -12.24
CA VAL A 5 -16.49 1.56 -11.65
C VAL A 5 -16.38 1.24 -10.17
N THR A 6 -15.17 0.94 -9.69
CA THR A 6 -14.90 0.61 -8.28
C THR A 6 -13.92 1.62 -7.68
N ASP A 7 -14.24 2.15 -6.51
CA ASP A 7 -13.37 3.05 -5.76
C ASP A 7 -12.45 2.24 -4.83
N ILE A 8 -11.16 2.55 -4.88
CA ILE A 8 -10.11 1.90 -4.09
C ILE A 8 -9.31 2.96 -3.34
N TRP A 9 -9.08 2.75 -2.06
CA TRP A 9 -8.21 3.58 -1.23
C TRP A 9 -7.00 2.76 -0.83
N LEU A 10 -5.81 3.24 -1.20
CA LEU A 10 -4.53 2.67 -0.78
C LEU A 10 -3.98 3.51 0.36
N VAL A 11 -3.66 2.88 1.46
CA VAL A 11 -3.11 3.55 2.64
C VAL A 11 -1.73 2.98 2.93
N ARG A 12 -0.71 3.84 2.97
CA ARG A 12 0.60 3.43 3.46
C ARG A 12 0.54 3.31 4.98
N HIS A 13 1.09 2.23 5.54
CA HIS A 13 1.18 2.09 7.00
C HIS A 13 1.87 3.29 7.66
N GLY A 14 1.54 3.53 8.92
CA GLY A 14 2.22 4.51 9.77
C GLY A 14 3.69 4.16 10.02
N GLU A 15 4.43 5.08 10.63
CA GLU A 15 5.83 4.86 10.97
C GLU A 15 6.00 3.60 11.83
N ALA A 16 6.96 2.76 11.45
CA ALA A 16 7.32 1.58 12.22
C ALA A 16 8.27 1.92 13.38
N ALA A 17 8.16 1.18 14.49
CA ALA A 17 8.98 1.40 15.69
C ALA A 17 10.45 1.01 15.50
N ALA A 18 10.77 0.20 14.50
CA ALA A 18 12.13 -0.23 14.17
C ALA A 18 12.41 -0.07 12.68
N ALA A 19 13.69 0.13 12.35
CA ALA A 19 14.11 0.19 10.97
C ALA A 19 13.93 -1.16 10.26
N PHE A 20 13.74 -1.11 8.96
CA PHE A 20 13.49 -2.26 8.08
C PHE A 20 14.57 -3.36 8.15
N ASP A 21 15.79 -3.01 8.50
CA ASP A 21 16.93 -3.92 8.63
C ASP A 21 17.15 -4.46 10.06
N GLN A 22 16.33 -4.03 11.03
CA GLN A 22 16.46 -4.39 12.45
C GLN A 22 15.39 -5.38 12.93
N ASP A 23 14.20 -5.36 12.34
CA ASP A 23 13.11 -6.24 12.68
C ASP A 23 12.39 -6.67 11.39
N THR A 24 11.91 -7.89 11.35
CA THR A 24 11.15 -8.43 10.21
C THR A 24 9.70 -7.98 10.21
N ASP A 25 9.14 -7.68 11.37
CA ASP A 25 7.73 -7.31 11.53
C ASP A 25 7.53 -6.32 12.70
N PRO A 26 8.11 -5.10 12.63
CA PRO A 26 7.98 -4.13 13.70
C PRO A 26 6.54 -3.61 13.81
N PRO A 27 6.10 -3.31 15.05
CA PRO A 27 4.84 -2.58 15.26
C PRO A 27 4.98 -1.11 14.85
N LEU A 28 3.88 -0.36 14.91
CA LEU A 28 3.91 1.09 14.77
C LEU A 28 4.65 1.73 15.95
N SER A 29 5.39 2.81 15.66
CA SER A 29 5.86 3.74 16.68
C SER A 29 4.69 4.54 17.24
N ASP A 30 4.95 5.36 18.28
CA ASP A 30 3.94 6.29 18.81
C ASP A 30 3.48 7.29 17.75
N LEU A 31 4.41 7.82 16.95
CA LEU A 31 4.08 8.66 15.80
C LEU A 31 3.24 7.88 14.76
N GLY A 32 3.59 6.62 14.50
CA GLY A 32 2.83 5.76 13.59
C GLY A 32 1.40 5.53 14.05
N ARG A 33 1.15 5.44 15.35
CA ARG A 33 -0.19 5.33 15.93
C ARG A 33 -1.01 6.61 15.73
N ASP A 34 -0.38 7.77 15.89
CA ASP A 34 -1.02 9.06 15.59
C ASP A 34 -1.36 9.16 14.10
N GLN A 35 -0.46 8.75 13.24
CA GLN A 35 -0.69 8.70 11.79
C GLN A 35 -1.84 7.75 11.43
N ALA A 36 -1.96 6.61 12.09
CA ALA A 36 -3.08 5.68 11.89
C ALA A 36 -4.42 6.31 12.29
N THR A 37 -4.46 7.09 13.37
CA THR A 37 -5.65 7.82 13.80
C THR A 37 -6.04 8.89 12.78
N GLU A 38 -5.07 9.65 12.27
CA GLU A 38 -5.29 10.66 11.21
C GLU A 38 -5.79 10.02 9.92
N SER A 39 -5.23 8.86 9.53
CA SER A 39 -5.70 8.09 8.39
C SER A 39 -7.16 7.67 8.55
N ALA A 40 -7.53 7.19 9.74
CA ALA A 40 -8.91 6.80 10.05
C ALA A 40 -9.88 7.99 9.95
N GLU A 41 -9.50 9.16 10.42
CA GLU A 41 -10.29 10.38 10.28
C GLU A 41 -10.46 10.79 8.81
N CYS A 42 -9.39 10.73 8.03
CA CYS A 42 -9.44 10.98 6.59
C CYS A 42 -10.40 10.02 5.88
N LEU A 43 -10.25 8.72 6.12
CA LEU A 43 -11.08 7.69 5.50
C LEU A 43 -12.56 7.81 5.91
N SER A 44 -12.85 8.19 7.15
CA SER A 44 -14.22 8.33 7.63
C SER A 44 -15.01 9.43 6.91
N ARG A 45 -14.33 10.38 6.29
CA ARG A 45 -14.94 11.46 5.52
C ARG A 45 -15.28 11.09 4.06
N CYS A 46 -14.64 10.08 3.50
CA CYS A 46 -14.74 9.80 2.06
C CYS A 46 -15.11 8.35 1.71
N VAL A 47 -14.87 7.40 2.59
CA VAL A 47 -15.12 5.98 2.32
C VAL A 47 -16.58 5.63 2.62
N PRO A 48 -17.31 4.98 1.70
CA PRO A 48 -18.69 4.57 1.94
C PRO A 48 -18.78 3.45 2.99
N ASP A 49 -19.95 3.33 3.63
CA ASP A 49 -20.16 2.41 4.76
C ASP A 49 -20.06 0.93 4.38
N ASP A 50 -20.32 0.60 3.13
CA ASP A 50 -20.26 -0.77 2.60
C ASP A 50 -18.87 -1.18 2.10
N ALA A 51 -17.86 -0.33 2.25
CA ALA A 51 -16.50 -0.63 1.80
C ALA A 51 -15.90 -1.82 2.58
N ARG A 52 -15.18 -2.66 1.85
CA ARG A 52 -14.35 -3.70 2.43
C ARG A 52 -13.06 -3.11 2.97
N LEU A 53 -12.59 -3.64 4.10
CA LEU A 53 -11.33 -3.25 4.69
C LEU A 53 -10.34 -4.42 4.61
N LEU A 54 -9.26 -4.23 3.87
CA LEU A 54 -8.19 -5.22 3.69
C LEU A 54 -6.89 -4.67 4.25
N THR A 55 -6.05 -5.55 4.75
CA THR A 55 -4.71 -5.21 5.21
C THR A 55 -3.67 -6.25 4.78
N SER A 56 -2.46 -5.77 4.52
CA SER A 56 -1.27 -6.62 4.48
C SER A 56 -1.15 -7.41 5.80
N PRO A 57 -0.53 -8.61 5.79
CA PRO A 57 -0.29 -9.37 7.01
C PRO A 57 0.75 -8.78 7.95
N LYS A 58 1.49 -7.74 7.53
CA LYS A 58 2.48 -7.09 8.37
C LYS A 58 1.83 -6.30 9.50
N LEU A 59 2.40 -6.43 10.71
CA LEU A 59 1.84 -5.83 11.92
C LEU A 59 1.62 -4.31 11.79
N ARG A 60 2.57 -3.59 11.21
CA ARG A 60 2.45 -2.15 10.98
C ARG A 60 1.27 -1.76 10.09
N ALA A 61 0.94 -2.58 9.11
CA ALA A 61 -0.23 -2.35 8.25
C ALA A 61 -1.53 -2.67 8.99
N ILE A 62 -1.59 -3.78 9.71
CA ILE A 62 -2.74 -4.17 10.53
C ILE A 62 -3.05 -3.07 11.54
N GLN A 63 -2.04 -2.61 12.29
CA GLN A 63 -2.21 -1.56 13.29
C GLN A 63 -2.61 -0.21 12.69
N THR A 64 -2.24 0.07 11.45
CA THR A 64 -2.71 1.27 10.75
C THR A 64 -4.20 1.16 10.41
N GLY A 65 -4.68 -0.02 10.07
CA GLY A 65 -6.08 -0.25 9.72
C GLY A 65 -7.03 -0.38 10.91
N GLU A 66 -6.53 -0.79 12.07
CA GLU A 66 -7.37 -1.07 13.26
C GLU A 66 -8.22 0.12 13.72
N PRO A 67 -7.71 1.37 13.79
CA PRO A 67 -8.54 2.51 14.21
C PRO A 67 -9.75 2.74 13.30
N PHE A 68 -9.57 2.65 12.00
CA PHE A 68 -10.67 2.81 11.04
C PHE A 68 -11.66 1.64 11.10
N ALA A 69 -11.17 0.42 11.20
CA ALA A 69 -12.02 -0.76 11.37
C ALA A 69 -12.87 -0.65 12.65
N ALA A 70 -12.29 -0.17 13.74
CA ALA A 70 -13.01 0.06 15.00
C ALA A 70 -14.12 1.12 14.85
N LEU A 71 -13.81 2.25 14.19
CA LEU A 71 -14.80 3.30 13.91
C LEU A 71 -15.99 2.78 13.11
N ARG A 72 -15.72 1.93 12.12
CA ARG A 72 -16.74 1.34 11.25
C ARG A 72 -17.41 0.10 11.83
N LYS A 73 -16.89 -0.44 12.93
CA LYS A 73 -17.32 -1.74 13.49
C LYS A 73 -17.31 -2.83 12.40
N SER A 74 -16.30 -2.76 11.54
CA SER A 74 -16.11 -3.67 10.40
C SER A 74 -14.93 -4.59 10.65
N ALA A 75 -14.96 -5.77 10.00
CA ALA A 75 -13.81 -6.66 9.96
C ALA A 75 -12.67 -6.02 9.16
N LEU A 76 -11.44 -6.25 9.60
CA LEU A 76 -10.21 -5.93 8.87
C LEU A 76 -9.60 -7.26 8.40
N ASP A 77 -9.78 -7.58 7.13
CA ASP A 77 -9.38 -8.87 6.59
C ASP A 77 -7.94 -8.83 6.08
N ILE A 78 -7.16 -9.85 6.41
CA ILE A 78 -5.79 -9.99 5.93
C ILE A 78 -5.80 -10.52 4.50
N ASP A 79 -5.11 -9.82 3.61
CA ASP A 79 -4.87 -10.25 2.24
C ASP A 79 -3.37 -10.24 1.94
N ARG A 80 -2.78 -11.43 1.83
CA ARG A 80 -1.34 -11.62 1.63
C ARG A 80 -0.81 -11.06 0.32
N ARG A 81 -1.69 -10.82 -0.66
CA ARG A 81 -1.30 -10.24 -1.95
C ARG A 81 -0.82 -8.80 -1.84
N PHE A 82 -1.17 -8.11 -0.75
CA PHE A 82 -0.76 -6.72 -0.49
C PHE A 82 0.43 -6.59 0.47
N ILE A 83 1.17 -7.67 0.67
CA ILE A 83 2.42 -7.62 1.43
C ILE A 83 3.48 -6.80 0.69
N GLU A 84 4.37 -6.14 1.44
CA GLU A 84 5.49 -5.43 0.83
C GLU A 84 6.41 -6.40 0.07
N LEU A 85 7.04 -5.89 -0.98
CA LEU A 85 7.96 -6.67 -1.80
C LEU A 85 8.94 -7.45 -0.92
N PRO A 86 8.91 -8.80 -0.96
CA PRO A 86 9.81 -9.59 -0.15
C PRO A 86 11.27 -9.37 -0.54
N SER A 87 12.13 -9.06 0.43
CA SER A 87 13.55 -8.96 0.20
C SER A 87 14.20 -10.33 0.29
N PRO A 88 15.05 -10.70 -0.67
CA PRO A 88 15.85 -11.93 -0.56
C PRO A 88 16.98 -11.77 0.46
N GLY A 89 17.38 -12.87 1.08
CA GLY A 89 18.57 -12.94 1.90
C GLY A 89 18.39 -12.47 3.35
N ALA A 90 19.51 -12.18 3.99
CA ALA A 90 19.57 -11.84 5.42
C ALA A 90 18.98 -10.47 5.72
N LEU A 91 18.47 -10.30 6.94
CA LEU A 91 17.89 -9.04 7.43
C LEU A 91 18.87 -7.84 7.27
N THR A 92 20.14 -8.05 7.53
CA THR A 92 21.19 -7.03 7.43
C THR A 92 21.45 -6.53 5.99
N ALA A 93 21.10 -7.32 4.97
CA ALA A 93 21.26 -6.95 3.56
C ALA A 93 20.05 -6.22 2.98
N ARG A 94 18.96 -6.11 3.72
CA ARG A 94 17.71 -5.54 3.21
C ARG A 94 17.80 -4.08 2.81
N LYS A 95 18.51 -3.28 3.60
CA LYS A 95 18.65 -1.84 3.34
C LYS A 95 19.32 -1.58 2.00
N ASP A 96 20.43 -2.25 1.73
CA ASP A 96 21.16 -2.10 0.47
C ASP A 96 20.36 -2.64 -0.71
N TRP A 97 19.66 -3.75 -0.51
CA TRP A 97 18.81 -4.34 -1.54
C TRP A 97 17.68 -3.39 -1.93
N ILE A 98 16.94 -2.84 -0.95
CA ILE A 98 15.81 -1.94 -1.24
C ILE A 98 16.29 -0.65 -1.93
N GLN A 99 17.44 -0.11 -1.54
CA GLN A 99 18.00 1.06 -2.20
C GLN A 99 18.35 0.81 -3.67
N ARG A 100 18.88 -0.37 -3.99
CA ARG A 100 19.12 -0.77 -5.38
C ARG A 100 17.81 -0.91 -6.16
N VAL A 101 16.80 -1.54 -5.57
CA VAL A 101 15.47 -1.69 -6.18
C VAL A 101 14.85 -0.34 -6.50
N LEU A 102 14.88 0.59 -5.56
CA LEU A 102 14.28 1.93 -5.72
C LEU A 102 14.94 2.76 -6.83
N LYS A 103 16.21 2.50 -7.15
CA LYS A 103 16.95 3.20 -8.21
C LYS A 103 16.81 2.53 -9.58
N GLY A 104 16.21 1.33 -9.62
CA GLY A 104 16.18 0.48 -10.80
C GLY A 104 14.87 0.56 -11.57
N ARG A 105 14.73 -0.41 -12.45
CA ARG A 105 13.57 -0.60 -13.30
C ARG A 105 12.91 -1.93 -12.97
N TRP A 106 11.58 -2.00 -13.09
CA TRP A 106 10.86 -3.24 -12.86
C TRP A 106 11.30 -4.37 -13.80
N SER A 107 11.59 -4.04 -15.07
CA SER A 107 12.05 -5.01 -16.05
C SER A 107 13.39 -5.68 -15.70
N GLU A 108 14.20 -5.08 -14.85
CA GLU A 108 15.49 -5.60 -14.38
C GLU A 108 15.36 -6.52 -13.17
N LEU A 109 14.16 -6.62 -12.58
CA LEU A 109 13.92 -7.41 -11.38
C LEU A 109 13.52 -8.86 -11.74
N PRO A 110 13.71 -9.82 -10.81
CA PRO A 110 13.38 -11.21 -11.03
C PRO A 110 11.91 -11.45 -11.37
N GLU A 111 11.61 -12.55 -12.03
CA GLU A 111 10.25 -12.98 -12.39
C GLU A 111 9.32 -13.06 -11.18
N SER A 112 9.83 -13.49 -10.03
CA SER A 112 9.06 -13.51 -8.78
C SER A 112 8.52 -12.14 -8.37
N VAL A 113 9.23 -11.07 -8.70
CA VAL A 113 8.77 -9.69 -8.48
C VAL A 113 7.67 -9.33 -9.46
N HIS A 114 7.81 -9.75 -10.71
CA HIS A 114 6.77 -9.54 -11.74
C HIS A 114 5.48 -10.27 -11.36
N ASP A 115 5.57 -11.49 -10.85
CA ASP A 115 4.42 -12.25 -10.34
C ASP A 115 3.75 -11.51 -9.17
N TRP A 116 4.53 -11.00 -8.23
CA TRP A 116 4.04 -10.21 -7.11
C TRP A 116 3.29 -8.94 -7.59
N GLN A 117 3.85 -8.21 -8.56
CA GLN A 117 3.19 -7.05 -9.16
C GLN A 117 1.90 -7.42 -9.88
N HIS A 118 1.96 -8.47 -10.68
CA HIS A 118 0.81 -8.94 -11.45
C HIS A 118 -0.35 -9.33 -10.53
N ASP A 119 -0.07 -10.02 -9.43
CA ASP A 119 -1.08 -10.41 -8.45
C ASP A 119 -1.76 -9.19 -7.81
N ILE A 120 -1.00 -8.13 -7.49
CA ILE A 120 -1.55 -6.88 -6.96
C ILE A 120 -2.52 -6.26 -7.96
N VAL A 121 -2.08 -6.06 -9.19
CA VAL A 121 -2.89 -5.42 -10.24
C VAL A 121 -4.13 -6.24 -10.56
N ALA A 122 -3.97 -7.56 -10.75
CA ALA A 122 -5.09 -8.46 -11.05
C ALA A 122 -6.12 -8.49 -9.91
N THR A 123 -5.65 -8.46 -8.66
CA THR A 123 -6.52 -8.43 -7.48
C THR A 123 -7.34 -7.16 -7.43
N ILE A 124 -6.72 -6.00 -7.61
CA ILE A 124 -7.40 -4.70 -7.61
C ILE A 124 -8.41 -4.64 -8.77
N GLN A 125 -8.01 -5.09 -9.95
CA GLN A 125 -8.88 -5.12 -11.13
C GLN A 125 -10.13 -6.00 -10.92
N ALA A 126 -10.03 -7.01 -10.09
CA ALA A 126 -11.13 -7.94 -9.81
C ALA A 126 -12.13 -7.44 -8.76
N PHE A 127 -11.81 -6.42 -7.98
CA PHE A 127 -12.71 -5.88 -6.97
C PHE A 127 -13.97 -5.27 -7.61
N GLN A 128 -15.11 -5.57 -7.00
CA GLN A 128 -16.42 -5.07 -7.44
C GLN A 128 -17.09 -4.19 -6.37
N THR A 129 -16.47 -4.10 -5.20
CA THR A 129 -16.97 -3.36 -4.05
C THR A 129 -15.93 -2.31 -3.66
N PRO A 130 -16.32 -1.11 -3.21
CA PRO A 130 -15.38 -0.14 -2.65
C PRO A 130 -14.48 -0.80 -1.61
N THR A 131 -13.17 -0.61 -1.72
CA THR A 131 -12.22 -1.34 -0.88
C THR A 131 -11.11 -0.40 -0.39
N VAL A 132 -10.81 -0.48 0.90
CA VAL A 132 -9.66 0.17 1.52
C VAL A 132 -8.59 -0.87 1.77
N ILE A 133 -7.35 -0.57 1.39
CA ILE A 133 -6.22 -1.49 1.50
C ILE A 133 -5.10 -0.81 2.30
N PHE A 134 -4.83 -1.32 3.49
CA PHE A 134 -3.72 -0.88 4.32
C PHE A 134 -2.47 -1.67 3.93
N SER A 135 -1.50 -0.99 3.37
CA SER A 135 -0.39 -1.63 2.68
C SER A 135 0.92 -0.83 2.79
N HIS A 136 1.73 -0.87 1.75
CA HIS A 136 3.14 -0.52 1.78
C HIS A 136 3.54 0.39 0.64
N PHE A 137 4.73 0.97 0.79
CA PHE A 137 5.36 1.89 -0.16
C PHE A 137 5.48 1.31 -1.59
N LEU A 138 6.03 0.11 -1.73
CA LEU A 138 6.23 -0.48 -3.07
C LEU A 138 4.96 -1.03 -3.68
N VAL A 139 3.96 -1.40 -2.89
CA VAL A 139 2.62 -1.73 -3.41
C VAL A 139 1.99 -0.51 -4.07
N ILE A 140 2.06 0.66 -3.43
CA ILE A 140 1.55 1.92 -4.00
C ILE A 140 2.34 2.30 -5.27
N ASN A 141 3.67 2.14 -5.26
CA ASN A 141 4.50 2.37 -6.45
C ASN A 141 4.20 1.40 -7.58
N THR A 142 3.84 0.16 -7.28
CA THR A 142 3.38 -0.82 -8.28
C THR A 142 2.10 -0.33 -8.98
N VAL A 143 1.13 0.14 -8.22
CA VAL A 143 -0.11 0.70 -8.77
C VAL A 143 0.18 1.94 -9.61
N ALA A 144 1.02 2.84 -9.12
CA ALA A 144 1.42 4.04 -9.85
C ALA A 144 2.15 3.71 -11.16
N ALA A 145 3.03 2.72 -11.16
CA ALA A 145 3.73 2.26 -12.36
C ALA A 145 2.78 1.63 -13.39
N TYR A 146 1.83 0.83 -12.93
CA TYR A 146 0.79 0.28 -13.80
C TYR A 146 -0.03 1.39 -14.48
N MET A 147 -0.38 2.44 -13.75
CA MET A 147 -1.18 3.56 -14.27
C MET A 147 -0.39 4.46 -15.23
N SER A 148 0.90 4.69 -14.96
CA SER A 148 1.76 5.53 -15.81
C SER A 148 2.29 4.80 -17.04
N GLY A 149 2.41 3.48 -16.97
CA GLY A 149 3.08 2.67 -17.98
C GLY A 149 4.61 2.79 -17.99
N GLU A 150 5.18 3.50 -17.01
CA GLU A 150 6.63 3.66 -16.89
C GLU A 150 7.28 2.46 -16.17
N ASP A 151 8.50 2.12 -16.57
CA ASP A 151 9.26 0.98 -16.05
C ASP A 151 10.05 1.31 -14.77
N LYS A 152 10.14 2.58 -14.37
CA LYS A 152 10.82 2.96 -13.12
C LYS A 152 10.10 2.39 -11.90
N VAL A 153 10.86 1.82 -10.96
CA VAL A 153 10.32 1.35 -9.68
C VAL A 153 9.75 2.50 -8.88
N LEU A 154 10.52 3.56 -8.72
CA LEU A 154 10.11 4.74 -7.93
C LEU A 154 9.27 5.68 -8.78
N GLN A 155 7.96 5.66 -8.57
CA GLN A 155 6.98 6.52 -9.22
C GLN A 155 6.54 7.68 -8.32
N CYS A 156 6.50 7.44 -7.01
CA CYS A 156 6.06 8.41 -6.02
C CYS A 156 6.64 8.09 -4.64
N LEU A 157 6.52 9.04 -3.74
CA LEU A 157 7.05 8.96 -2.36
C LEU A 157 5.91 9.10 -1.33
N PRO A 158 4.98 8.15 -1.25
CA PRO A 158 3.84 8.27 -0.34
C PRO A 158 4.33 8.37 1.12
N ALA A 159 3.82 9.36 1.85
CA ALA A 159 4.12 9.53 3.28
C ALA A 159 3.50 8.41 4.12
N ASN A 160 4.05 8.18 5.31
CA ASN A 160 3.46 7.26 6.28
C ASN A 160 2.03 7.71 6.65
N GLY A 161 1.09 6.77 6.62
CA GLY A 161 -0.32 7.05 6.88
C GLY A 161 -1.05 7.77 5.75
N SER A 162 -0.41 8.04 4.62
CA SER A 162 -1.04 8.71 3.48
C SER A 162 -2.13 7.85 2.85
N VAL A 163 -3.21 8.50 2.42
CA VAL A 163 -4.38 7.88 1.80
C VAL A 163 -4.47 8.30 0.35
N HIS A 164 -4.52 7.33 -0.56
CA HIS A 164 -4.58 7.57 -2.00
C HIS A 164 -5.83 6.92 -2.56
N HIS A 165 -6.69 7.71 -3.19
CA HIS A 165 -7.94 7.26 -3.77
C HIS A 165 -7.80 7.09 -5.29
N LEU A 166 -8.06 5.90 -5.77
CA LEU A 166 -8.14 5.64 -7.20
C LEU A 166 -9.50 5.04 -7.58
N ARG A 167 -9.85 5.26 -8.81
CA ARG A 167 -11.06 4.70 -9.43
C ARG A 167 -10.63 3.72 -10.50
N VAL A 168 -11.17 2.50 -10.39
CA VAL A 168 -10.84 1.38 -11.27
C VAL A 168 -12.04 1.07 -12.14
N ASP A 169 -11.87 1.17 -13.45
CA ASP A 169 -12.82 0.72 -14.46
C ASP A 169 -12.12 -0.32 -15.35
N GLU A 170 -12.88 -1.11 -16.06
CA GLU A 170 -12.34 -2.08 -17.01
C GLU A 170 -11.52 -1.34 -18.09
N GLY A 171 -10.19 -1.51 -18.04
CA GLY A 171 -9.25 -0.89 -18.97
C GLY A 171 -8.85 0.56 -18.67
N SER A 172 -9.34 1.18 -17.58
CA SER A 172 -8.97 2.56 -17.21
C SER A 172 -8.91 2.73 -15.69
N TRP A 173 -7.74 3.09 -15.20
CA TRP A 173 -7.53 3.43 -13.79
C TRP A 173 -7.18 4.92 -13.69
N GLN A 174 -7.78 5.62 -12.73
CA GLN A 174 -7.57 7.05 -12.54
C GLN A 174 -7.33 7.37 -11.07
N TRP A 175 -6.35 8.23 -10.78
CA TRP A 175 -6.24 8.85 -9.47
C TRP A 175 -7.39 9.86 -9.29
N VAL A 176 -8.15 9.70 -8.22
CA VAL A 176 -9.15 10.68 -7.77
C VAL A 176 -8.49 11.70 -6.86
N GLU A 177 -7.70 11.21 -5.90
CA GLU A 177 -6.93 12.03 -4.99
C GLU A 177 -5.65 11.31 -4.60
N ARG A 178 -4.54 12.02 -4.62
CA ARG A 178 -3.26 11.51 -4.14
C ARG A 178 -2.96 12.13 -2.79
N GLY A 179 -2.66 11.28 -1.82
CA GLY A 179 -2.31 11.71 -0.47
C GLY A 179 -0.95 12.41 -0.38
N GLU A 180 -0.57 12.73 0.84
CA GLU A 180 0.69 13.40 1.13
C GLU A 180 1.89 12.62 0.60
N MET A 181 2.85 13.35 0.02
CA MET A 181 4.10 12.81 -0.50
C MET A 181 5.28 13.34 0.30
N LEU A 182 6.28 12.47 0.51
CA LEU A 182 7.58 12.88 1.06
C LEU A 182 8.37 13.67 0.02
N GLN A 183 9.27 14.53 0.48
CA GLN A 183 10.18 15.29 -0.40
C GLN A 183 11.40 14.45 -0.82
N SER A 184 11.75 13.43 -0.03
CA SER A 184 12.86 12.51 -0.30
C SER A 184 12.58 11.15 0.34
N VAL A 185 13.27 10.11 -0.16
CA VAL A 185 13.23 8.79 0.49
C VAL A 185 13.89 8.92 1.86
N VAL A 186 13.13 8.64 2.91
CA VAL A 186 13.65 8.55 4.27
C VAL A 186 14.28 7.16 4.42
N ASN A 187 15.58 7.16 4.72
CA ASN A 187 16.37 5.94 4.95
C ASN A 187 16.06 5.29 6.30
#